data_2d7697a1a62fc01ad94edbeebefedb61
#
_entry.id   2d7697a1a62fc01ad94edbeebefedb61
#
_cell.length_a   1.000
_cell.length_b   1.000
_cell.length_c   1.000
_cell.angle_alpha   90.00
_cell.angle_beta   90.00
_cell.angle_gamma   90.00
#
_symmetry.space_group_name_H-M   'P 1'
#
loop_
_entity.id
_entity.type
_entity.pdbx_description
1 polymer ?
#
loop_
_entity_poly.entity_id
_entity_poly.type
_entity_poly.pdbx_seq_one_letter_code
_entity_poly.pdbx_strand_id
1 'polypeptide(L)'
;NDGDLDILSAARIDDTIALYTNDGASDPSWSATDITTSADGATSVFAADMDNDGDIDILSASKDDDTIAWYENSGGPFWSASTITSSADYAESVFAADMDNDGDMDIISASANDDTIAWYENNGASNPSWTAADIATSAD
;
A
#
# COMPACT_ATOMS: atom_id res chain seq x y z
N ASN A 1 8.34 7.36 12.37
CA ASN A 1 9.81 7.32 12.17
C ASN A 1 10.54 7.65 13.48
N ASP A 2 10.42 6.81 14.49
CA ASP A 2 11.11 6.95 15.80
C ASP A 2 12.39 6.08 15.89
N GLY A 3 12.63 5.22 14.89
CA GLY A 3 13.80 4.35 14.79
C GLY A 3 13.55 2.92 15.22
N ASP A 4 12.35 2.61 15.69
CA ASP A 4 11.92 1.27 16.07
C ASP A 4 11.17 0.59 14.92
N LEU A 5 11.15 -0.74 14.92
CA LEU A 5 10.42 -1.49 13.89
C LEU A 5 8.97 -1.66 14.30
N ASP A 6 8.08 -1.14 13.47
CA ASP A 6 6.63 -1.26 13.58
C ASP A 6 6.10 -2.44 12.73
N ILE A 7 4.85 -2.81 12.93
CA ILE A 7 4.18 -3.88 12.18
C ILE A 7 2.95 -3.32 11.47
N LEU A 8 2.80 -3.68 10.20
CA LEU A 8 1.57 -3.47 9.45
C LEU A 8 0.81 -4.78 9.30
N SER A 9 -0.51 -4.70 9.33
CA SER A 9 -1.38 -5.84 9.05
C SER A 9 -2.48 -5.51 8.05
N ALA A 10 -2.79 -6.50 7.20
CA ALA A 10 -4.00 -6.56 6.40
C ALA A 10 -4.93 -7.62 7.00
N ALA A 11 -6.08 -7.20 7.52
CA ALA A 11 -7.06 -8.07 8.16
C ALA A 11 -8.26 -8.26 7.24
N ARG A 12 -8.23 -9.36 6.48
CA ARG A 12 -9.19 -9.66 5.40
C ARG A 12 -10.65 -9.72 5.84
N ILE A 13 -10.93 -10.24 7.05
CA ILE A 13 -12.31 -10.45 7.51
C ILE A 13 -12.87 -9.18 8.15
N ASP A 14 -11.99 -8.35 8.69
CA ASP A 14 -12.36 -7.13 9.38
C ASP A 14 -12.18 -5.88 8.47
N ASP A 15 -11.79 -6.08 7.20
CA ASP A 15 -11.60 -5.04 6.18
C ASP A 15 -10.64 -3.92 6.64
N THR A 16 -9.69 -4.28 7.50
CA THR A 16 -8.87 -3.33 8.23
C THR A 16 -7.40 -3.42 7.82
N ILE A 17 -6.80 -2.25 7.57
CA ILE A 17 -5.36 -2.05 7.58
C ILE A 17 -5.00 -1.38 8.90
N ALA A 18 -4.09 -1.98 9.66
CA ALA A 18 -3.67 -1.46 10.96
C ALA A 18 -2.16 -1.37 11.09
N LEU A 19 -1.72 -0.31 11.80
CA LEU A 19 -0.35 -0.09 12.23
C LEU A 19 -0.23 -0.44 13.72
N TYR A 20 0.76 -1.25 14.06
CA TYR A 20 1.15 -1.54 15.44
C TYR A 20 2.49 -0.90 15.70
N THR A 21 2.49 0.18 16.50
CA THR A 21 3.71 0.90 16.88
C THR A 21 4.39 0.24 18.06
N ASN A 22 5.70 0.08 17.95
CA ASN A 22 6.62 -0.41 18.96
C ASN A 22 7.04 0.75 19.88
N ASP A 23 7.11 0.54 21.19
CA ASP A 23 7.54 1.55 22.16
C ASP A 23 9.08 1.63 22.34
N GLY A 24 9.85 0.86 21.55
CA GLY A 24 11.31 0.85 21.58
C GLY A 24 11.93 0.19 22.82
N ALA A 25 11.13 -0.42 23.70
CA ALA A 25 11.65 -1.12 24.85
C ALA A 25 12.28 -2.46 24.49
N SER A 26 13.19 -2.98 25.33
CA SER A 26 13.80 -4.30 25.16
C SER A 26 12.80 -5.47 25.26
N ASP A 27 11.64 -5.24 25.83
CA ASP A 27 10.45 -6.10 25.85
C ASP A 27 9.27 -5.21 25.39
N PRO A 28 9.03 -5.12 24.07
CA PRO A 28 8.20 -4.07 23.50
C PRO A 28 6.72 -4.22 23.82
N SER A 29 6.08 -3.08 24.08
CA SER A 29 4.64 -2.93 24.10
C SER A 29 4.17 -2.38 22.74
N TRP A 30 3.02 -2.85 22.29
CA TRP A 30 2.46 -2.50 20.99
C TRP A 30 1.17 -1.70 21.12
N SER A 31 1.09 -0.60 20.39
CA SER A 31 -0.13 0.21 20.30
C SER A 31 -0.72 0.08 18.90
N ALA A 32 -1.96 -0.38 18.79
CA ALA A 32 -2.64 -0.54 17.52
C ALA A 32 -3.39 0.75 17.14
N THR A 33 -3.30 1.11 15.85
CA THR A 33 -4.06 2.20 15.22
C THR A 33 -4.56 1.73 13.86
N ASP A 34 -5.86 1.85 13.62
CA ASP A 34 -6.45 1.56 12.33
C ASP A 34 -6.14 2.70 11.35
N ILE A 35 -5.57 2.36 10.19
CA ILE A 35 -5.35 3.26 9.07
C ILE A 35 -6.66 3.40 8.29
N THR A 36 -7.31 2.28 8.04
CA THR A 36 -8.65 2.21 7.45
C THR A 36 -9.40 0.97 7.94
N THR A 37 -10.72 1.02 7.92
CA THR A 37 -11.65 -0.10 8.20
C THR A 37 -12.58 -0.35 7.01
N SER A 38 -12.14 -0.02 5.80
CA SER A 38 -12.90 -0.14 4.57
C SER A 38 -12.09 -0.70 3.40
N ALA A 39 -11.00 -1.42 3.70
CA ALA A 39 -10.20 -2.17 2.72
C ALA A 39 -10.83 -3.56 2.54
N ASP A 40 -11.92 -3.66 1.74
CA ASP A 40 -12.81 -4.82 1.63
C ASP A 40 -12.04 -6.06 1.16
N GLY A 41 -11.89 -7.02 2.06
CA GLY A 41 -11.09 -8.21 1.81
C GLY A 41 -9.57 -7.95 1.71
N ALA A 42 -9.00 -7.09 2.56
CA ALA A 42 -7.57 -6.76 2.55
C ALA A 42 -6.66 -7.99 2.56
N THR A 43 -5.76 -8.09 1.57
CA THR A 43 -4.87 -9.24 1.33
C THR A 43 -3.40 -8.92 1.52
N SER A 44 -2.99 -7.70 1.17
CA SER A 44 -1.57 -7.29 1.20
C SER A 44 -1.42 -5.84 1.64
N VAL A 45 -0.31 -5.56 2.33
CA VAL A 45 0.15 -4.20 2.67
C VAL A 45 1.62 -4.05 2.37
N PHE A 46 2.04 -2.85 2.00
CA PHE A 46 3.42 -2.47 1.81
C PHE A 46 3.66 -1.06 2.33
N ALA A 47 4.87 -0.78 2.81
CA ALA A 47 5.27 0.52 3.34
C ALA A 47 6.43 1.10 2.52
N ALA A 48 6.27 2.33 2.01
CA ALA A 48 7.28 3.09 1.30
C ALA A 48 6.94 4.59 1.36
N ASP A 49 7.94 5.45 1.19
CA ASP A 49 7.76 6.88 0.95
C ASP A 49 7.39 7.05 -0.54
N MET A 50 6.10 7.28 -0.82
CA MET A 50 5.57 7.26 -2.19
C MET A 50 5.57 8.62 -2.88
N ASP A 51 5.72 9.71 -2.11
CA ASP A 51 5.72 11.09 -2.62
C ASP A 51 7.01 11.86 -2.30
N ASN A 52 8.01 11.16 -1.76
CA ASN A 52 9.34 11.68 -1.41
C ASN A 52 9.29 12.83 -0.38
N ASP A 53 8.30 12.83 0.54
CA ASP A 53 8.21 13.82 1.60
C ASP A 53 9.02 13.45 2.86
N GLY A 54 9.51 12.20 2.93
CA GLY A 54 10.32 11.64 4.01
C GLY A 54 9.52 10.89 5.08
N ASP A 55 8.20 10.86 4.99
CA ASP A 55 7.32 10.06 5.81
C ASP A 55 6.94 8.76 5.09
N ILE A 56 6.76 7.69 5.83
CA ILE A 56 6.43 6.39 5.23
C ILE A 56 4.92 6.27 5.05
N ASP A 57 4.53 6.02 3.82
CA ASP A 57 3.16 5.75 3.38
C ASP A 57 2.84 4.26 3.39
N ILE A 58 1.56 3.94 3.16
CA ILE A 58 1.08 2.57 3.12
C ILE A 58 0.31 2.33 1.82
N LEU A 59 0.59 1.17 1.21
CA LEU A 59 -0.17 0.62 0.10
C LEU A 59 -0.98 -0.57 0.58
N SER A 60 -2.17 -0.78 0.03
CA SER A 60 -2.94 -2.01 0.22
C SER A 60 -3.45 -2.60 -1.08
N ALA A 61 -3.59 -3.93 -1.09
CA ALA A 61 -4.41 -4.67 -2.04
C ALA A 61 -5.63 -5.22 -1.31
N SER A 62 -6.82 -5.04 -1.88
CA SER A 62 -8.10 -5.46 -1.33
C SER A 62 -8.86 -6.20 -2.43
N LYS A 63 -9.18 -7.47 -2.18
CA LYS A 63 -9.63 -8.39 -3.22
C LYS A 63 -11.13 -8.43 -3.44
N ASP A 64 -11.92 -8.06 -2.41
CA ASP A 64 -13.38 -8.19 -2.49
C ASP A 64 -14.00 -6.90 -3.11
N ASP A 65 -13.22 -5.80 -3.22
CA ASP A 65 -13.54 -4.58 -3.95
C ASP A 65 -12.57 -4.26 -5.12
N ASP A 66 -11.67 -5.20 -5.46
CA ASP A 66 -10.75 -5.10 -6.60
C ASP A 66 -9.80 -3.88 -6.54
N THR A 67 -9.48 -3.43 -5.31
CA THR A 67 -8.82 -2.13 -5.09
C THR A 67 -7.35 -2.27 -4.75
N ILE A 68 -6.52 -1.43 -5.39
CA ILE A 68 -5.20 -1.02 -4.91
C ILE A 68 -5.34 0.41 -4.39
N ALA A 69 -4.94 0.64 -3.12
CA ALA A 69 -5.04 1.94 -2.48
C ALA A 69 -3.71 2.41 -1.89
N TRP A 70 -3.54 3.72 -1.84
CA TRP A 70 -2.46 4.43 -1.17
C TRP A 70 -3.01 5.25 -0.01
N TYR A 71 -2.35 5.18 1.13
CA TYR A 71 -2.64 5.95 2.33
C TYR A 71 -1.43 6.82 2.63
N GLU A 72 -1.54 8.10 2.27
CA GLU A 72 -0.52 9.13 2.48
C GLU A 72 -0.39 9.47 3.97
N ASN A 73 0.85 9.51 4.44
CA ASN A 73 1.25 9.98 5.76
C ASN A 73 1.93 11.35 5.64
N SER A 74 1.23 12.42 5.93
CA SER A 74 1.79 13.79 5.91
C SER A 74 2.39 14.20 7.28
N GLY A 75 2.93 13.25 8.07
CA GLY A 75 3.52 13.49 9.40
C GLY A 75 2.51 13.83 10.49
N GLY A 76 1.22 13.68 10.23
CA GLY A 76 0.12 13.92 11.16
C GLY A 76 -0.50 12.62 11.70
N PRO A 77 -1.54 12.72 12.56
CA PRO A 77 -2.20 11.54 13.11
C PRO A 77 -3.23 10.90 12.17
N PHE A 78 -3.42 11.44 10.98
CA PHE A 78 -4.44 11.02 10.02
C PHE A 78 -3.81 10.60 8.70
N TRP A 79 -4.38 9.60 8.09
CA TRP A 79 -4.01 9.06 6.78
C TRP A 79 -4.96 9.58 5.70
N SER A 80 -4.41 10.03 4.57
CA SER A 80 -5.20 10.42 3.40
C SER A 80 -5.31 9.26 2.43
N ALA A 81 -6.49 8.67 2.26
CA ALA A 81 -6.70 7.54 1.38
C ALA A 81 -6.93 7.99 -0.07
N SER A 82 -6.24 7.36 -1.01
CA SER A 82 -6.40 7.52 -2.46
C SER A 82 -6.49 6.15 -3.14
N THR A 83 -7.49 5.97 -4.00
CA THR A 83 -7.60 4.77 -4.83
C THR A 83 -6.69 4.90 -6.05
N ILE A 84 -5.78 3.94 -6.23
CA ILE A 84 -4.92 3.83 -7.41
C ILE A 84 -5.71 3.20 -8.56
N THR A 85 -6.38 2.07 -8.27
CA THR A 85 -7.32 1.41 -9.18
C THR A 85 -8.40 0.68 -8.41
N SER A 86 -9.56 0.47 -9.01
CA SER A 86 -10.65 -0.40 -8.54
C SER A 86 -11.03 -1.44 -9.60
N SER A 87 -10.04 -1.92 -10.34
CA SER A 87 -10.20 -2.93 -11.40
C SER A 87 -9.09 -3.99 -11.39
N ALA A 88 -8.39 -4.14 -10.25
CA ALA A 88 -7.45 -5.23 -10.01
C ALA A 88 -8.24 -6.47 -9.54
N ASP A 89 -8.91 -7.18 -10.48
CA ASP A 89 -9.89 -8.24 -10.18
C ASP A 89 -9.30 -9.33 -9.28
N TYR A 90 -9.76 -9.35 -8.03
CA TYR A 90 -9.23 -10.18 -6.96
C TYR A 90 -7.76 -9.84 -6.63
N ALA A 91 -7.49 -8.59 -6.20
CA ALA A 91 -6.15 -8.11 -5.84
C ALA A 91 -5.54 -8.93 -4.69
N GLU A 92 -4.41 -9.60 -4.94
CA GLU A 92 -3.75 -10.49 -3.99
C GLU A 92 -2.48 -9.88 -3.38
N SER A 93 -1.78 -9.02 -4.12
CA SER A 93 -0.48 -8.49 -3.68
C SER A 93 -0.24 -7.08 -4.21
N VAL A 94 0.44 -6.27 -3.40
CA VAL A 94 0.97 -4.97 -3.77
C VAL A 94 2.43 -4.85 -3.31
N PHE A 95 3.24 -4.16 -4.09
CA PHE A 95 4.64 -3.89 -3.81
C PHE A 95 5.03 -2.52 -4.38
N ALA A 96 6.04 -1.85 -3.80
CA ALA A 96 6.61 -0.63 -4.34
C ALA A 96 8.11 -0.80 -4.66
N ALA A 97 8.53 -0.25 -5.79
CA ALA A 97 9.92 -0.16 -6.22
C ALA A 97 10.06 0.93 -7.29
N ASP A 98 11.21 1.57 -7.38
CA ASP A 98 11.60 2.41 -8.52
C ASP A 98 11.90 1.49 -9.72
N MET A 99 10.93 1.35 -10.63
CA MET A 99 10.97 0.36 -11.72
C MET A 99 11.71 0.85 -12.97
N ASP A 100 11.75 2.16 -13.18
CA ASP A 100 12.38 2.76 -14.36
C ASP A 100 13.66 3.54 -14.04
N ASN A 101 14.05 3.59 -12.76
CA ASN A 101 15.22 4.27 -12.22
C ASN A 101 15.17 5.81 -12.38
N ASP A 102 13.98 6.40 -12.21
CA ASP A 102 13.78 7.83 -12.20
C ASP A 102 13.88 8.44 -10.78
N GLY A 103 13.89 7.60 -9.75
CA GLY A 103 14.05 7.96 -8.35
C GLY A 103 12.74 7.99 -7.57
N ASP A 104 11.60 7.78 -8.23
CA ASP A 104 10.28 7.75 -7.62
C ASP A 104 9.81 6.31 -7.39
N MET A 105 9.02 6.08 -6.35
CA MET A 105 8.52 4.75 -6.05
C MET A 105 7.25 4.47 -6.83
N ASP A 106 7.30 3.45 -7.69
CA ASP A 106 6.17 2.93 -8.45
C ASP A 106 5.42 1.84 -7.68
N ILE A 107 4.23 1.49 -8.16
CA ILE A 107 3.42 0.42 -7.60
C ILE A 107 3.35 -0.76 -8.58
N ILE A 108 3.50 -1.97 -8.05
CA ILE A 108 3.27 -3.23 -8.76
C ILE A 108 2.16 -3.97 -8.03
N SER A 109 1.17 -4.48 -8.77
CA SER A 109 0.12 -5.34 -8.23
C SER A 109 0.01 -6.66 -8.96
N ALA A 110 -0.52 -7.66 -8.25
CA ALA A 110 -0.95 -8.92 -8.82
C ALA A 110 -2.42 -9.15 -8.50
N SER A 111 -3.21 -9.48 -9.50
CA SER A 111 -4.63 -9.81 -9.40
C SER A 111 -4.93 -11.17 -10.03
N ALA A 112 -5.68 -12.00 -9.29
CA ALA A 112 -5.75 -13.43 -9.57
C ALA A 112 -6.89 -13.86 -10.50
N ASN A 113 -7.98 -13.08 -10.60
CA ASN A 113 -9.09 -13.47 -11.48
C ASN A 113 -8.92 -13.02 -12.94
N ASP A 114 -8.14 -11.96 -13.14
CA ASP A 114 -7.81 -11.44 -14.48
C ASP A 114 -6.39 -11.82 -14.91
N ASP A 115 -5.69 -12.68 -14.12
CA ASP A 115 -4.32 -13.17 -14.39
C ASP A 115 -3.34 -12.03 -14.70
N THR A 116 -3.50 -10.86 -14.02
CA THR A 116 -2.78 -9.63 -14.36
C THR A 116 -1.69 -9.30 -13.36
N ILE A 117 -0.51 -8.95 -13.90
CA ILE A 117 0.52 -8.17 -13.19
C ILE A 117 0.49 -6.77 -13.79
N ALA A 118 0.21 -5.76 -12.97
CA ALA A 118 0.15 -4.36 -13.39
C ALA A 118 1.24 -3.52 -12.74
N TRP A 119 1.72 -2.52 -13.47
CA TRP A 119 2.61 -1.47 -13.03
C TRP A 119 1.88 -0.13 -13.09
N TYR A 120 2.03 0.65 -12.05
CA TYR A 120 1.50 2.01 -11.95
C TYR A 120 2.71 2.93 -11.75
N GLU A 121 3.12 3.58 -12.86
CA GLU A 121 4.22 4.54 -12.91
C GLU A 121 3.85 5.80 -12.13
N ASN A 122 4.73 6.19 -11.19
CA ASN A 122 4.67 7.43 -10.44
C ASN A 122 5.21 8.58 -11.29
N ASN A 123 4.57 9.73 -11.29
CA ASN A 123 5.04 10.91 -12.05
C ASN A 123 5.99 11.83 -11.26
N GLY A 124 6.42 11.44 -10.06
CA GLY A 124 7.37 12.17 -9.21
C GLY A 124 6.87 13.50 -8.66
N ALA A 125 5.57 13.75 -8.69
CA ALA A 125 5.02 14.95 -8.07
C ALA A 125 4.77 14.75 -6.57
N SER A 126 4.83 15.82 -5.78
CA SER A 126 4.48 15.79 -4.35
C SER A 126 3.02 15.44 -4.05
N ASN A 127 2.19 15.33 -5.06
CA ASN A 127 0.86 14.71 -5.06
C ASN A 127 0.83 13.82 -6.30
N PRO A 128 1.30 12.56 -6.19
CA PRO A 128 1.52 11.69 -7.32
C PRO A 128 0.26 11.40 -8.14
N SER A 129 0.45 11.25 -9.44
CA SER A 129 -0.52 10.62 -10.33
C SER A 129 0.09 9.39 -10.97
N TRP A 130 -0.73 8.39 -11.22
CA TRP A 130 -0.32 7.05 -11.58
C TRP A 130 -0.73 6.72 -13.01
N THR A 131 0.21 6.22 -13.80
CA THR A 131 -0.06 5.73 -15.16
C THR A 131 -0.02 4.21 -15.15
N ALA A 132 -1.17 3.57 -15.37
CA ALA A 132 -1.28 2.11 -15.34
C ALA A 132 -0.81 1.47 -16.66
N ALA A 133 -0.06 0.38 -16.54
CA ALA A 133 0.32 -0.50 -17.66
C ALA A 133 0.31 -1.96 -17.20
N ASP A 134 -0.32 -2.85 -17.98
CA ASP A 134 -0.26 -4.28 -17.74
C ASP A 134 1.09 -4.82 -18.21
N ILE A 135 1.83 -5.46 -17.31
CA ILE A 135 3.07 -6.17 -17.62
C ILE A 135 2.74 -7.55 -18.20
N ALA A 136 1.73 -8.21 -17.65
CA ALA A 136 1.22 -9.50 -18.10
C ALA A 136 -0.29 -9.61 -17.82
N THR A 137 -1.02 -10.25 -18.74
CA THR A 137 -2.46 -10.57 -18.63
C THR A 137 -2.70 -12.08 -18.78
N SER A 138 -1.74 -12.87 -18.39
CA SER A 138 -1.75 -14.35 -18.42
C SER A 138 -0.73 -14.90 -17.42
N ALA A 139 -0.75 -14.36 -16.20
CA ALA A 139 0.17 -14.74 -15.12
C ALA A 139 -0.43 -15.91 -14.31
N ASP A 140 -0.56 -17.11 -14.94
CA ASP A 140 -1.07 -18.38 -14.34
C ASP A 140 -0.15 -18.95 -13.23
#